data_83bd5eaf96332f19991b23f3f20512f8
#
_entry.id   83bd5eaf96332f19991b23f3f20512f8
#
_cell.length_a   1.000
_cell.length_b   1.000
_cell.length_c   1.000
_cell.angle_alpha   90.00
_cell.angle_beta   90.00
_cell.angle_gamma   90.00
#
_symmetry.space_group_name_H-M   'P 1'
#
loop_
_entity.id
_entity.type
_entity.pdbx_description
1 polymer ?
#
loop_
_entity_poly.entity_id
_entity_poly.type
_entity_poly.pdbx_seq_one_letter_code
_entity_poly.pdbx_strand_id
1 'polypeptide(L)' 'MAEKTLHEEKVALDEAADRLEAIAEQLRDGEGADIDVGNKTVTLSPRDEIAYEIGVRESTSVLRGSRETVSIKLDWKPE' A
#
# COMPACT_ATOMS: atom_id res chain seq x y z
N MET A 1 13.54 -3.24 -17.10
CA MET A 1 12.99 -4.42 -16.45
C MET A 1 12.36 -4.03 -15.12
N ALA A 2 11.20 -4.58 -14.81
CA ALA A 2 10.48 -4.21 -13.61
C ALA A 2 10.59 -5.31 -12.55
N GLU A 3 10.77 -4.88 -11.32
CA GLU A 3 10.76 -5.79 -10.18
C GLU A 3 9.54 -5.50 -9.34
N LYS A 4 8.90 -6.53 -8.84
CA LYS A 4 7.73 -6.40 -8.00
C LYS A 4 7.93 -7.20 -6.72
N THR A 5 7.71 -6.53 -5.59
CA THR A 5 7.72 -7.19 -4.30
C THR A 5 6.30 -7.14 -3.76
N LEU A 6 5.79 -8.28 -3.36
CA LEU A 6 4.40 -8.39 -2.92
C LEU A 6 4.32 -9.21 -1.64
N HIS A 7 3.45 -8.77 -0.75
CA HIS A 7 3.17 -9.53 0.47
C HIS A 7 1.67 -9.45 0.74
N GLU A 8 1.10 -10.59 1.08
CA GLU A 8 -0.32 -10.66 1.41
C GLU A 8 -0.49 -11.47 2.69
N GLU A 9 -1.33 -10.99 3.58
CA GLU A 9 -1.49 -11.60 4.88
C GLU A 9 -2.83 -11.17 5.48
N LYS A 10 -3.47 -12.04 6.24
CA LYS A 10 -4.65 -11.68 6.99
C LYS A 10 -4.22 -11.11 8.34
N VAL A 11 -4.68 -9.91 8.63
CA VAL A 11 -4.33 -9.23 9.88
C VAL A 11 -5.60 -8.67 10.51
N ALA A 12 -5.53 -8.32 11.79
CA ALA A 12 -6.62 -7.61 12.44
C ALA A 12 -6.77 -6.23 11.81
N LEU A 13 -7.97 -5.67 11.88
CA LEU A 13 -8.25 -4.38 11.25
C LEU A 13 -7.36 -3.26 11.83
N ASP A 14 -7.18 -3.24 13.13
CA ASP A 14 -6.33 -2.22 13.75
C ASP A 14 -4.86 -2.40 13.37
N GLU A 15 -4.42 -3.62 13.15
CA GLU A 15 -3.05 -3.84 12.68
C GLU A 15 -2.88 -3.34 11.24
N ALA A 16 -3.89 -3.53 10.41
CA ALA A 16 -3.86 -2.98 9.05
C ALA A 16 -3.76 -1.46 9.09
N ALA A 17 -4.52 -0.83 9.99
CA ALA A 17 -4.46 0.62 10.15
C ALA A 17 -3.07 1.07 10.61
N ASP A 18 -2.48 0.35 11.56
CA ASP A 18 -1.13 0.67 12.03
C ASP A 18 -0.10 0.60 10.92
N ARG A 19 -0.22 -0.41 10.05
CA ARG A 19 0.70 -0.57 8.93
C ARG A 19 0.56 0.55 7.92
N LEU A 20 -0.67 1.02 7.67
CA LEU A 20 -0.90 2.16 6.79
C LEU A 20 -0.34 3.45 7.39
N GLU A 21 -0.47 3.62 8.69
CA GLU A 21 0.09 4.79 9.36
C GLU A 21 1.61 4.80 9.26
N ALA A 22 2.24 3.64 9.38
CA ALA A 22 3.69 3.55 9.26
C ALA A 22 4.14 3.98 7.86
N ILE A 23 3.41 3.59 6.83
CA ILE A 23 3.70 4.01 5.46
C ILE A 23 3.55 5.53 5.34
N ALA A 24 2.46 6.06 5.90
CA ALA A 24 2.21 7.51 5.84
C ALA A 24 3.34 8.30 6.50
N GLU A 25 3.87 7.82 7.62
CA GLU A 25 4.96 8.50 8.31
C GLU A 25 6.25 8.48 7.50
N GLN A 26 6.52 7.37 6.82
CA GLN A 26 7.68 7.29 5.94
C GLN A 26 7.59 8.32 4.82
N LEU A 27 6.40 8.50 4.27
CA LEU A 27 6.21 9.48 3.20
C LEU A 27 6.36 10.92 3.70
N ARG A 28 5.96 11.20 4.94
CA ARG A 28 6.06 12.54 5.50
C ARG A 28 7.48 12.95 5.82
N ASP A 29 8.33 11.98 6.06
CA ASP A 29 9.71 12.25 6.43
C ASP A 29 10.49 12.95 5.32
N GLY A 30 10.15 12.67 4.07
CA GLY A 30 10.68 13.41 2.93
C GLY A 30 12.11 13.07 2.51
N GLU A 31 12.75 12.13 3.18
CA GLU A 31 14.13 11.77 2.88
C GLU A 31 14.26 10.34 2.39
N GLY A 32 13.23 9.82 1.81
CA GLY A 32 13.18 8.44 1.39
C GLY A 32 12.10 7.73 2.18
N ALA A 33 11.75 6.57 1.75
CA ALA A 33 10.70 5.80 2.41
C ALA A 33 11.12 4.35 2.50
N ASP A 34 11.16 3.80 3.70
CA ASP A 34 11.43 2.39 3.93
C ASP A 34 10.10 1.70 4.10
N ILE A 35 9.74 0.88 3.13
CA ILE A 35 8.45 0.20 3.11
C ILE A 35 8.65 -1.27 3.43
N ASP A 36 7.96 -1.73 4.46
CA ASP A 36 8.02 -3.13 4.85
C ASP A 36 7.04 -3.94 4.01
N VAL A 37 7.56 -4.97 3.38
CA VAL A 37 6.76 -5.89 2.57
C VAL A 37 7.01 -7.29 3.11
N GLY A 38 6.24 -7.65 4.14
CA GLY A 38 6.45 -8.89 4.84
C GLY A 38 7.75 -8.89 5.62
N ASN A 39 8.67 -9.75 5.26
CA ASN A 39 9.96 -9.84 5.93
C ASN A 39 11.08 -9.11 5.17
N LYS A 40 10.70 -8.22 4.27
CA LYS A 40 11.66 -7.48 3.48
C LYS A 40 11.33 -5.99 3.54
N THR A 41 12.36 -5.17 3.62
CA THR A 41 12.20 -3.71 3.60
C THR A 41 12.74 -3.19 2.27
N VAL A 42 11.92 -2.40 1.58
CA VAL A 42 12.31 -1.79 0.31
C VAL A 42 12.47 -0.29 0.52
N THR A 43 13.60 0.25 0.17
CA THR A 43 13.87 1.69 0.31
C THR A 43 13.57 2.39 -1.01
N LEU A 44 12.69 3.39 -0.95
CA LEU A 44 12.23 4.10 -2.13
C LEU A 44 12.52 5.60 -1.99
N SER A 45 12.43 6.31 -3.10
CA SER A 45 12.74 7.74 -3.16
C SER A 45 11.56 8.51 -3.74
N PRO A 46 10.53 8.79 -2.93
CA PRO A 46 9.37 9.51 -3.43
C PRO A 46 9.68 10.98 -3.73
N ARG A 47 8.91 11.57 -4.62
CA ARG A 47 9.04 12.96 -5.04
C ARG A 47 8.05 13.81 -4.25
N ASP A 48 8.16 15.14 -4.42
CA ASP A 48 7.25 16.08 -3.76
C ASP A 48 5.81 15.88 -4.23
N GLU A 49 5.64 15.50 -5.48
CA GLU A 49 4.33 15.20 -6.02
C GLU A 49 4.34 13.79 -6.58
N ILE A 50 3.30 13.04 -6.26
CA ILE A 50 3.16 11.66 -6.72
C ILE A 50 1.75 11.44 -7.20
N ALA A 51 1.56 10.42 -8.01
CA ALA A 51 0.22 10.01 -8.41
C ALA A 51 -0.39 9.21 -7.27
N TYR A 52 -1.59 9.58 -6.89
CA TYR A 52 -2.35 8.92 -5.82
C TYR A 52 -3.64 8.39 -6.42
N GLU A 53 -3.85 7.11 -6.29
CA GLU A 53 -5.05 6.49 -6.81
C GLU A 53 -5.67 5.65 -5.71
N ILE A 54 -6.97 5.79 -5.53
CA ILE A 54 -7.70 4.97 -4.57
C ILE A 54 -8.96 4.44 -5.25
N GLY A 55 -9.22 3.17 -5.03
CA GLY A 55 -10.40 2.53 -5.58
C GLY A 55 -11.10 1.71 -4.52
N VAL A 56 -12.42 1.66 -4.61
CA VAL A 56 -13.24 0.82 -3.75
C VAL A 56 -14.07 -0.07 -4.66
N ARG A 57 -14.04 -1.35 -4.36
CA ARG A 57 -14.83 -2.32 -5.11
C ARG A 57 -15.75 -3.06 -4.16
N GLU A 58 -17.02 -3.11 -4.52
CA GLU A 58 -18.00 -3.86 -3.78
C GLU A 58 -18.60 -4.91 -4.72
N SER A 59 -18.68 -6.14 -4.28
CA SER A 59 -19.27 -7.20 -5.09
C SER A 59 -20.11 -8.10 -4.21
N THR A 60 -21.18 -8.62 -4.83
CA THR A 60 -22.10 -9.53 -4.15
C THR A 60 -22.25 -10.77 -5.02
N SER A 61 -22.16 -11.93 -4.39
CA SER A 61 -22.32 -13.20 -5.06
C SER A 61 -23.32 -14.06 -4.28
N VAL A 62 -24.25 -14.67 -4.99
CA VAL A 62 -25.22 -15.56 -4.35
C VAL A 62 -24.51 -16.75 -3.70
N LEU A 63 -23.42 -17.20 -4.31
CA LEU A 63 -22.71 -18.38 -3.84
C LEU A 63 -21.59 -18.06 -2.88
N ARG A 64 -20.97 -16.88 -2.99
CA ARG A 64 -19.76 -16.54 -2.20
C ARG A 64 -19.97 -15.41 -1.20
N GLY A 65 -21.16 -14.83 -1.17
CA GLY A 65 -21.44 -13.70 -0.30
C GLY A 65 -20.91 -12.40 -0.86
N SER A 66 -20.82 -11.40 -0.01
CA SER A 66 -20.37 -10.06 -0.40
C SER A 66 -18.90 -9.88 -0.10
N ARG A 67 -18.25 -9.02 -0.88
CA ARG A 67 -16.84 -8.70 -0.69
C ARG A 67 -16.60 -7.23 -0.95
N GLU A 68 -15.78 -6.64 -0.11
CA GLU A 68 -15.39 -5.23 -0.25
C GLU A 68 -13.87 -5.15 -0.32
N THR A 69 -13.36 -4.30 -1.21
CA THR A 69 -11.92 -4.15 -1.39
C THR A 69 -11.57 -2.68 -1.53
N VAL A 70 -10.53 -2.24 -0.82
CA VAL A 70 -9.94 -0.92 -0.99
C VAL A 70 -8.57 -1.12 -1.59
N SER A 71 -8.28 -0.43 -2.69
CA SER A 71 -6.98 -0.48 -3.34
C SER A 71 -6.37 0.92 -3.36
N ILE A 72 -5.13 1.03 -2.94
CA ILE A 72 -4.41 2.29 -2.93
C ILE A 72 -3.14 2.11 -3.74
N LYS A 73 -2.92 3.01 -4.68
CA LYS A 73 -1.72 2.98 -5.51
C LYS A 73 -1.03 4.33 -5.45
N LEU A 74 0.25 4.30 -5.10
CA LEU A 74 1.11 5.48 -5.09
C LEU A 74 2.21 5.25 -6.12
N ASP A 75 2.40 6.21 -7.01
CA ASP A 75 3.29 6.02 -8.15
C ASP A 75 4.08 7.29 -8.44
N TRP A 76 5.36 7.13 -8.72
CA TRP A 76 6.23 8.27 -9.04
C TRP A 76 7.48 7.77 -9.77
N LYS A 77 8.20 8.73 -10.36
CA LYS A 77 9.51 8.47 -10.92
C LYS A 77 10.55 8.98 -9.95
N PRO A 78 11.51 8.18 -9.52
CA PRO A 78 12.49 8.61 -8.52
C PRO A 78 13.36 9.78 -8.95
N GLU A 79 13.49 10.00 -10.24
CA GLU A 79 14.31 11.09 -10.79
C GLU A 79 13.64 11.82 -11.90
#